data_4c841bf658e8cb4e6c503c907b32fe35
#
_entry.id   4c841bf658e8cb4e6c503c907b32fe35
#
_cell.length_a   1.000
_cell.length_b   1.000
_cell.length_c   1.000
_cell.angle_alpha   90.00
_cell.angle_beta   90.00
_cell.angle_gamma   90.00
#
_symmetry.space_group_name_H-M   'P 1'
#
loop_
_entity.id
_entity.type
_entity.pdbx_description
1 polymer ?
#
loop_
_entity_poly.entity_id
_entity_poly.type
_entity_poly.pdbx_seq_one_letter_code
_entity_poly.pdbx_strand_id
1 'polypeptide(L)' 'MRTQPKPKQLTHLFIDENLVKSIDNFRFKHRFENRSETVRWLVRYALDAKAVPPPPEERLE' A
#
# COMPACT_ATOMS: atom_id res chain seq x y z
N MET A 1 22.10 -19.62 -13.74
CA MET A 1 21.35 -19.89 -12.63
C MET A 1 20.46 -18.74 -12.29
N ARG A 2 19.34 -19.11 -11.90
CA ARG A 2 18.40 -18.11 -11.68
C ARG A 2 18.68 -17.39 -10.39
N THR A 3 18.59 -16.14 -10.45
CA THR A 3 18.82 -15.36 -9.26
C THR A 3 17.63 -15.46 -8.36
N GLN A 4 17.89 -15.82 -7.15
CA GLN A 4 16.85 -15.84 -6.16
C GLN A 4 16.48 -14.41 -5.83
N PRO A 5 15.22 -14.08 -5.95
CA PRO A 5 14.86 -12.72 -5.56
C PRO A 5 15.09 -12.54 -4.08
N LYS A 6 15.39 -11.34 -3.72
CA LYS A 6 15.54 -11.06 -2.32
C LYS A 6 14.26 -11.38 -1.58
N PRO A 7 14.37 -11.91 -0.39
CA PRO A 7 13.19 -12.13 0.40
C PRO A 7 12.48 -10.80 0.62
N LYS A 8 11.18 -10.87 0.70
CA LYS A 8 10.42 -9.69 0.97
C LYS A 8 10.82 -9.14 2.31
N GLN A 9 11.02 -7.86 2.34
CA GLN A 9 11.31 -7.23 3.60
C GLN A 9 10.06 -7.10 4.42
N LEU A 10 10.21 -7.34 5.71
CA LEU A 10 9.12 -7.18 6.62
C LEU A 10 9.01 -5.71 6.97
N THR A 11 7.95 -5.09 6.54
CA THR A 11 7.75 -3.68 6.76
C THR A 11 6.55 -3.48 7.66
N HIS A 12 6.76 -2.76 8.74
CA HIS A 12 5.69 -2.45 9.66
C HIS A 12 5.24 -1.03 9.46
N LEU A 13 3.96 -0.87 9.20
CA LEU A 13 3.38 0.44 9.02
C LEU A 13 2.31 0.67 10.05
N PHE A 14 2.32 1.87 10.61
CA PHE A 14 1.26 2.26 11.51
C PHE A 14 0.24 3.04 10.72
N ILE A 15 -0.94 2.47 10.61
CA ILE A 15 -2.01 3.05 9.81
C ILE A 15 -3.20 3.23 10.71
N ASP A 16 -3.82 4.41 10.63
CA ASP A 16 -4.95 4.66 11.52
C ASP A 16 -6.15 3.83 11.11
N GLU A 17 -7.09 3.74 12.02
CA GLU A 17 -8.24 2.88 11.83
C GLU A 17 -9.07 3.26 10.64
N ASN A 18 -9.22 4.55 10.40
CA ASN A 18 -10.05 4.98 9.29
C ASN A 18 -9.46 4.54 7.97
N LEU A 19 -8.15 4.64 7.84
CA LEU A 19 -7.50 4.21 6.61
C LEU A 19 -7.58 2.71 6.47
N VAL A 20 -7.43 1.98 7.57
CA VAL A 20 -7.56 0.54 7.51
C VAL A 20 -8.93 0.14 7.02
N LYS A 21 -9.97 0.81 7.50
CA LYS A 21 -11.31 0.51 7.05
C LYS A 21 -11.48 0.79 5.57
N SER A 22 -10.90 1.88 5.10
CA SER A 22 -10.96 2.20 3.68
C SER A 22 -10.27 1.14 2.85
N ILE A 23 -9.13 0.68 3.31
CA ILE A 23 -8.40 -0.36 2.60
C ILE A 23 -9.23 -1.64 2.57
N ASP A 24 -9.83 -1.99 3.69
CA ASP A 24 -10.63 -3.22 3.73
C ASP A 24 -11.85 -3.11 2.83
N ASN A 25 -12.49 -1.95 2.80
CA ASN A 25 -13.62 -1.76 1.91
C ASN A 25 -13.19 -1.91 0.46
N PHE A 26 -12.07 -1.32 0.11
CA PHE A 26 -11.53 -1.45 -1.23
C PHE A 26 -11.21 -2.90 -1.54
N ARG A 27 -10.64 -3.58 -0.58
CA ARG A 27 -10.29 -4.98 -0.74
C ARG A 27 -11.51 -5.83 -1.07
N PHE A 28 -12.56 -5.66 -0.29
CA PHE A 28 -13.76 -6.46 -0.51
C PHE A 28 -14.44 -6.09 -1.81
N LYS A 29 -14.46 -4.81 -2.12
CA LYS A 29 -15.11 -4.38 -3.34
C LYS A 29 -14.45 -4.95 -4.58
N HIS A 30 -13.14 -5.06 -4.55
CA HIS A 30 -12.39 -5.52 -5.70
C HIS A 30 -11.86 -6.92 -5.54
N ARG A 31 -12.26 -7.58 -4.48
CA ARG A 31 -12.01 -9.01 -4.29
C ARG A 31 -10.55 -9.38 -4.23
N PHE A 32 -9.78 -8.56 -3.55
CA PHE A 32 -8.41 -8.94 -3.26
C PHE A 32 -8.39 -10.05 -2.23
N GLU A 33 -7.40 -10.89 -2.34
CA GLU A 33 -7.32 -12.03 -1.47
C GLU A 33 -7.02 -11.69 -0.03
N ASN A 34 -6.18 -10.70 0.18
CA ASN A 34 -5.86 -10.29 1.53
C ASN A 34 -5.46 -8.83 1.54
N ARG A 35 -5.31 -8.33 2.77
CA ARG A 35 -5.01 -6.91 2.91
C ARG A 35 -3.64 -6.55 2.37
N SER A 36 -2.68 -7.42 2.55
CA SER A 36 -1.34 -7.14 2.06
C SER A 36 -1.31 -6.96 0.56
N GLU A 37 -2.05 -7.80 -0.15
CA GLU A 37 -2.12 -7.65 -1.59
C GLU A 37 -2.77 -6.35 -1.98
N THR A 38 -3.81 -5.98 -1.26
CA THR A 38 -4.49 -4.73 -1.53
C THR A 38 -3.54 -3.56 -1.37
N VAL A 39 -2.81 -3.55 -0.27
CA VAL A 39 -1.90 -2.44 -0.01
C VAL A 39 -0.80 -2.40 -1.06
N ARG A 40 -0.25 -3.56 -1.40
CA ARG A 40 0.80 -3.58 -2.42
C ARG A 40 0.29 -3.06 -3.75
N TRP A 41 -0.91 -3.46 -4.11
CA TRP A 41 -1.46 -2.98 -5.37
C TRP A 41 -1.66 -1.47 -5.35
N LEU A 42 -2.21 -0.97 -4.26
CA LEU A 42 -2.46 0.47 -4.15
C LEU A 42 -1.16 1.27 -4.19
N VAL A 43 -0.14 0.78 -3.49
CA VAL A 43 1.14 1.47 -3.48
C VAL A 43 1.77 1.46 -4.86
N ARG A 44 1.75 0.32 -5.51
CA ARG A 44 2.32 0.23 -6.84
C ARG A 44 1.57 1.12 -7.82
N TYR A 45 0.25 1.14 -7.70
CA TYR A 45 -0.53 1.99 -8.57
C TYR A 45 -0.15 3.46 -8.40
N ALA A 46 -0.01 3.89 -7.17
CA ALA A 46 0.34 5.29 -6.92
C ALA A 46 1.73 5.62 -7.48
N LEU A 47 2.66 4.71 -7.31
CA LEU A 47 4.00 4.94 -7.82
C LEU A 47 4.03 4.95 -9.35
N ASP A 48 3.32 4.03 -9.96
CA ASP A 48 3.28 3.98 -11.41
C ASP A 48 2.59 5.21 -11.99
N ALA A 49 1.62 5.73 -11.28
CA ALA A 49 0.93 6.93 -11.71
C ALA A 49 1.71 8.19 -11.39
N LYS A 50 2.86 8.03 -10.74
CA LYS A 50 3.70 9.17 -10.38
C LYS A 50 2.95 10.19 -9.55
N ALA A 51 2.26 9.68 -8.55
CA ALA A 51 1.51 10.53 -7.64
C ALA A 51 2.46 11.53 -6.98
N VAL A 52 1.99 12.75 -6.87
CA VAL A 52 2.78 13.81 -6.28
C VAL A 52 2.11 14.24 -4.98
N PRO A 53 2.74 13.94 -3.86
CA PRO A 53 2.14 14.34 -2.60
C PRO A 53 2.34 15.81 -2.34
N PRO A 54 1.59 16.38 -1.42
CA PRO A 54 1.82 17.76 -1.04
C PRO A 54 3.17 17.91 -0.36
N PRO A 55 3.68 19.14 -0.24
CA PRO A 55 4.96 19.34 0.44
C PRO A 55 4.95 18.81 1.85
N PRO A 56 6.12 18.50 2.40
CA PRO A 56 6.15 17.88 3.72
C PRO A 56 5.43 18.67 4.79
N GLU A 57 5.44 19.98 4.73
CA GLU A 57 4.80 20.75 5.77
C GLU A 57 3.29 20.65 5.69
N GLU A 58 2.75 20.18 4.57
CA GLU A 58 1.32 20.01 4.45
C GLU A 58 0.87 18.57 4.60
N ARG A 59 1.81 17.65 4.72
CA ARG A 59 1.46 16.24 4.89
C ARG A 59 1.34 15.92 6.34
N LEU A 60 0.19 16.17 6.89
CA LEU A 60 -0.01 15.85 8.28
C LEU A 60 -0.35 14.40 8.42
N GLU A 61 0.07 13.84 9.53
CA GLU A 61 -0.13 12.47 9.78
C GLU A 61 -1.43 12.11 10.25
#